data_71d79e0442fc748f0155d60e1ce1b5aa
#
_entry.id   71d79e0442fc748f0155d60e1ce1b5aa
#
_cell.length_a   1.000
_cell.length_b   1.000
_cell.length_c   1.000
_cell.angle_alpha   90.00
_cell.angle_beta   90.00
_cell.angle_gamma   90.00
#
_symmetry.space_group_name_H-M   'P 1'
#
loop_
_entity.id
_entity.type
_entity.pdbx_description
1 polymer ?
#
loop_
_entity_poly.entity_id
_entity_poly.type
_entity_poly.pdbx_seq_one_letter_code
_entity_poly.pdbx_strand_id
1 'polypeptide(L)'
;GKPIGALHAIGPDIAPAQLTILEHEGVDMSRVAVAHSESYPHRAHLQGLMDRGAYIQFDNCGQFTGLGQFENQILDLIRDLIDAGYEKQIMLSHDTCKFPQFRIHGGPGFVYLLESFLPALAERDIPESVLTAMTNDNPRRWLTGQ
;
A
#
# COMPACT_ATOMS: atom_id res chain seq x y z
N GLY A 1 -16.34 17.51 -6.15
CA GLY A 1 -15.56 16.30 -6.38
C GLY A 1 -16.20 15.16 -5.62
N LYS A 2 -16.04 13.93 -6.09
CA LYS A 2 -16.47 12.74 -5.33
C LYS A 2 -15.62 12.60 -4.05
N PRO A 3 -16.20 12.11 -2.94
CA PRO A 3 -15.43 11.89 -1.71
C PRO A 3 -14.31 10.88 -1.93
N ILE A 4 -13.22 11.04 -1.20
CA ILE A 4 -12.13 10.05 -1.10
C ILE A 4 -12.07 9.53 0.32
N GLY A 5 -11.70 8.27 0.51
CA GLY A 5 -11.58 7.64 1.82
C GLY A 5 -10.27 6.87 1.95
N ALA A 6 -9.56 7.07 3.06
CA ALA A 6 -8.51 6.20 3.51
C ALA A 6 -8.99 5.45 4.75
N LEU A 7 -9.03 4.13 4.68
CA LEU A 7 -9.51 3.28 5.76
C LEU A 7 -8.32 2.81 6.59
N HIS A 8 -8.36 3.08 7.87
CA HIS A 8 -7.44 2.47 8.83
C HIS A 8 -7.96 1.06 9.18
N ALA A 9 -7.29 0.02 8.68
CA ALA A 9 -7.74 -1.35 8.85
C ALA A 9 -6.59 -2.27 9.25
N ILE A 10 -6.69 -2.86 10.43
CA ILE A 10 -5.72 -3.81 10.96
C ILE A 10 -6.41 -5.16 11.14
N GLY A 11 -5.81 -6.22 10.56
CA GLY A 11 -6.35 -7.58 10.60
C GLY A 11 -7.37 -7.89 9.50
N PRO A 12 -7.94 -9.12 9.48
CA PRO A 12 -8.67 -9.64 8.33
C PRO A 12 -10.10 -9.11 8.17
N ASP A 13 -10.75 -8.68 9.25
CA ASP A 13 -12.21 -8.49 9.25
C ASP A 13 -12.63 -7.02 9.05
N ILE A 14 -11.75 -6.07 9.40
CA ILE A 14 -12.11 -4.65 9.47
C ILE A 14 -12.30 -4.07 8.06
N ALA A 15 -11.33 -4.24 7.16
CA ALA A 15 -11.42 -3.69 5.81
C ALA A 15 -12.62 -4.23 5.02
N PRO A 16 -12.89 -5.55 4.96
CA PRO A 16 -14.07 -6.07 4.28
C PRO A 16 -15.37 -5.50 4.81
N ALA A 17 -15.51 -5.35 6.14
CA ALA A 17 -16.70 -4.80 6.77
C ALA A 17 -16.89 -3.31 6.42
N GLN A 18 -15.82 -2.52 6.49
CA GLN A 18 -15.85 -1.10 6.11
C GLN A 18 -16.21 -0.92 4.63
N LEU A 19 -15.61 -1.70 3.72
CA LEU A 19 -15.96 -1.63 2.29
C LEU A 19 -17.43 -2.00 2.07
N THR A 20 -17.97 -3.00 2.78
CA THR A 20 -19.38 -3.37 2.65
C THR A 20 -20.32 -2.23 3.02
N ILE A 21 -20.01 -1.49 4.08
CA ILE A 21 -20.79 -0.30 4.47
C ILE A 21 -20.71 0.77 3.38
N LEU A 22 -19.51 1.06 2.89
CA LEU A 22 -19.30 2.08 1.86
C LEU A 22 -19.97 1.75 0.53
N GLU A 23 -19.94 0.48 0.12
CA GLU A 23 -20.66 0.01 -1.08
C GLU A 23 -22.18 0.18 -0.91
N HIS A 24 -22.72 -0.18 0.25
CA HIS A 24 -24.13 0.00 0.55
C HIS A 24 -24.56 1.48 0.49
N GLU A 25 -23.67 2.38 0.89
CA GLU A 25 -23.89 3.84 0.82
C GLU A 25 -23.60 4.42 -0.60
N GLY A 26 -23.27 3.58 -1.58
CA GLY A 26 -23.04 4.00 -2.96
C GLY A 26 -21.71 4.72 -3.20
N VAL A 27 -20.72 4.51 -2.33
CA VAL A 27 -19.39 5.08 -2.51
C VAL A 27 -18.68 4.40 -3.68
N ASP A 28 -18.01 5.19 -4.51
CA ASP A 28 -17.15 4.70 -5.58
C ASP A 28 -15.87 4.08 -4.99
N MET A 29 -15.75 2.76 -5.06
CA MET A 29 -14.63 2.02 -4.45
C MET A 29 -13.27 2.42 -5.04
N SER A 30 -13.22 2.92 -6.27
CA SER A 30 -11.99 3.48 -6.85
C SER A 30 -11.49 4.76 -6.16
N ARG A 31 -12.25 5.25 -5.17
CA ARG A 31 -11.91 6.40 -4.33
C ARG A 31 -11.59 5.98 -2.89
N VAL A 32 -11.51 4.69 -2.63
CA VAL A 32 -11.24 4.13 -1.30
C VAL A 32 -9.87 3.46 -1.31
N ALA A 33 -9.03 3.79 -0.32
CA ALA A 33 -7.77 3.12 -0.07
C ALA A 33 -7.80 2.44 1.30
N VAL A 34 -7.30 1.21 1.36
CA VAL A 34 -7.13 0.46 2.61
C VAL A 34 -5.68 0.60 3.06
N ALA A 35 -5.47 1.35 4.14
CA ALA A 35 -4.18 1.56 4.77
C ALA A 35 -3.77 0.39 5.67
N HIS A 36 -2.49 0.31 6.01
CA HIS A 36 -1.89 -0.73 6.85
C HIS A 36 -2.12 -2.15 6.34
N SER A 37 -2.12 -2.31 5.00
CA SER A 37 -2.40 -3.61 4.36
C SER A 37 -1.37 -4.68 4.70
N GLU A 38 -0.15 -4.30 5.08
CA GLU A 38 0.87 -5.20 5.61
C GLU A 38 0.56 -5.76 6.99
N SER A 39 -0.44 -5.23 7.70
CA SER A 39 -0.88 -5.77 9.00
C SER A 39 -1.54 -7.15 8.88
N TYR A 40 -2.08 -7.47 7.70
CA TYR A 40 -2.59 -8.78 7.36
C TYR A 40 -2.16 -9.14 5.92
N PRO A 41 -0.88 -9.54 5.71
CA PRO A 41 -0.28 -9.69 4.39
C PRO A 41 -0.67 -11.03 3.73
N HIS A 42 -1.95 -11.23 3.55
CA HIS A 42 -2.51 -12.45 2.97
C HIS A 42 -3.01 -12.18 1.56
N ARG A 43 -2.36 -12.78 0.54
CA ARG A 43 -2.61 -12.52 -0.88
C ARG A 43 -4.10 -12.56 -1.23
N ALA A 44 -4.81 -13.66 -0.90
CA ALA A 44 -6.22 -13.80 -1.25
C ALA A 44 -7.12 -12.74 -0.58
N HIS A 45 -6.77 -12.31 0.63
CA HIS A 45 -7.46 -11.22 1.32
C HIS A 45 -7.30 -9.90 0.57
N LEU A 46 -6.06 -9.52 0.24
CA LEU A 46 -5.77 -8.26 -0.47
C LEU A 46 -6.39 -8.26 -1.88
N GLN A 47 -6.31 -9.38 -2.60
CA GLN A 47 -7.00 -9.54 -3.90
C GLN A 47 -8.50 -9.31 -3.75
N GLY A 48 -9.14 -9.90 -2.74
CA GLY A 48 -10.58 -9.71 -2.50
C GLY A 48 -10.98 -8.26 -2.22
N LEU A 49 -10.10 -7.44 -1.63
CA LEU A 49 -10.34 -6.01 -1.45
C LEU A 49 -10.18 -5.25 -2.78
N MET A 50 -9.15 -5.59 -3.57
CA MET A 50 -8.86 -4.97 -4.87
C MET A 50 -9.91 -5.35 -5.93
N ASP A 51 -10.45 -6.57 -5.91
CA ASP A 51 -11.54 -7.01 -6.78
C ASP A 51 -12.82 -6.19 -6.59
N ARG A 52 -13.00 -5.59 -5.40
CA ARG A 52 -14.08 -4.64 -5.11
C ARG A 52 -13.77 -3.22 -5.62
N GLY A 53 -12.59 -2.98 -6.19
CA GLY A 53 -12.18 -1.70 -6.75
C GLY A 53 -11.32 -0.83 -5.83
N ALA A 54 -11.10 -1.22 -4.57
CA ALA A 54 -10.32 -0.45 -3.61
C ALA A 54 -8.82 -0.46 -3.94
N TYR A 55 -8.12 0.60 -3.52
CA TYR A 55 -6.66 0.62 -3.47
C TYR A 55 -6.16 -0.06 -2.19
N ILE A 56 -5.01 -0.70 -2.30
CA ILE A 56 -4.24 -1.24 -1.17
C ILE A 56 -3.04 -0.33 -0.92
N GLN A 57 -2.83 0.02 0.35
CA GLN A 57 -1.72 0.87 0.75
C GLN A 57 -0.80 0.11 1.72
N PHE A 58 0.42 -0.19 1.25
CA PHE A 58 1.52 -0.61 2.10
C PHE A 58 2.22 0.65 2.61
N ASP A 59 1.91 1.04 3.82
CA ASP A 59 2.28 2.36 4.33
C ASP A 59 3.22 2.33 5.54
N ASN A 60 3.73 1.17 5.91
CA ASN A 60 4.77 1.03 6.93
C ASN A 60 6.14 0.63 6.35
N CYS A 61 6.45 1.07 5.12
CA CYS A 61 7.74 0.77 4.51
C CYS A 61 8.90 1.31 5.37
N GLY A 62 9.80 0.41 5.82
CA GLY A 62 10.93 0.75 6.68
C GLY A 62 10.63 0.82 8.17
N GLN A 63 9.41 0.61 8.61
CA GLN A 63 9.07 0.66 10.03
C GLN A 63 9.47 -0.61 10.82
N PHE A 64 9.63 -1.72 10.11
CA PHE A 64 9.97 -3.02 10.70
C PHE A 64 11.46 -3.35 10.59
N THR A 65 12.33 -2.45 11.07
CA THR A 65 13.79 -2.69 11.16
C THR A 65 14.52 -2.94 9.83
N GLY A 66 14.15 -2.23 8.76
CA GLY A 66 14.82 -2.34 7.46
C GLY A 66 14.45 -3.60 6.69
N LEU A 67 15.24 -3.97 5.68
CA LEU A 67 15.02 -5.14 4.82
C LEU A 67 15.17 -6.48 5.58
N GLY A 68 14.44 -6.64 6.68
CA GLY A 68 14.35 -7.88 7.45
C GLY A 68 13.41 -8.90 6.82
N GLN A 69 13.25 -10.04 7.50
CA GLN A 69 12.43 -11.15 7.00
C GLN A 69 10.99 -10.71 6.69
N PHE A 70 10.36 -9.93 7.56
CA PHE A 70 9.00 -9.48 7.36
C PHE A 70 8.88 -8.55 6.14
N GLU A 71 9.77 -7.59 5.99
CA GLU A 71 9.73 -6.67 4.86
C GLU A 71 9.99 -7.39 3.53
N ASN A 72 10.87 -8.39 3.50
CA ASN A 72 11.06 -9.24 2.34
C ASN A 72 9.78 -10.01 1.98
N GLN A 73 9.02 -10.50 2.94
CA GLN A 73 7.71 -11.12 2.69
C GLN A 73 6.71 -10.13 2.07
N ILE A 74 6.72 -8.87 2.50
CA ILE A 74 5.87 -7.82 1.90
C ILE A 74 6.31 -7.51 0.47
N LEU A 75 7.62 -7.42 0.20
CA LEU A 75 8.15 -7.21 -1.15
C LEU A 75 7.76 -8.36 -2.10
N ASP A 76 7.85 -9.61 -1.65
CA ASP A 76 7.45 -10.78 -2.43
C ASP A 76 5.92 -10.79 -2.66
N LEU A 77 5.13 -10.43 -1.66
CA LEU A 77 3.68 -10.29 -1.78
C LEU A 77 3.29 -9.20 -2.79
N ILE A 78 3.96 -8.05 -2.77
CA ILE A 78 3.74 -6.98 -3.75
C ILE A 78 4.03 -7.50 -5.16
N ARG A 79 5.13 -8.23 -5.36
CA ARG A 79 5.45 -8.85 -6.64
C ARG A 79 4.34 -9.81 -7.09
N ASP A 80 3.86 -10.67 -6.20
CA ASP A 80 2.78 -11.61 -6.48
C ASP A 80 1.46 -10.92 -6.89
N LEU A 81 1.16 -9.77 -6.29
CA LEU A 81 -0.02 -8.97 -6.61
C LEU A 81 0.14 -8.29 -7.98
N ILE A 82 1.34 -7.80 -8.30
CA ILE A 82 1.66 -7.22 -9.62
C ILE A 82 1.53 -8.30 -10.71
N ASP A 83 2.07 -9.49 -10.50
CA ASP A 83 1.97 -10.61 -11.44
C ASP A 83 0.52 -11.08 -11.65
N ALA A 84 -0.35 -10.82 -10.68
CA ALA A 84 -1.79 -11.05 -10.78
C ALA A 84 -2.57 -9.90 -11.45
N GLY A 85 -1.91 -8.80 -11.85
CA GLY A 85 -2.50 -7.69 -12.59
C GLY A 85 -3.05 -6.54 -11.74
N TYR A 86 -2.67 -6.46 -10.45
CA TYR A 86 -3.17 -5.43 -9.53
C TYR A 86 -2.26 -4.20 -9.38
N GLU A 87 -1.25 -4.03 -10.23
CA GLU A 87 -0.26 -2.95 -10.16
C GLU A 87 -0.87 -1.54 -10.08
N LYS A 88 -2.09 -1.35 -10.65
CA LYS A 88 -2.79 -0.06 -10.68
C LYS A 88 -3.54 0.27 -9.39
N GLN A 89 -3.60 -0.64 -8.45
CA GLN A 89 -4.34 -0.48 -7.19
C GLN A 89 -3.41 -0.53 -5.96
N ILE A 90 -2.10 -0.59 -6.16
CA ILE A 90 -1.12 -0.61 -5.06
C ILE A 90 -0.54 0.79 -4.88
N MET A 91 -0.46 1.25 -3.64
CA MET A 91 0.23 2.48 -3.22
C MET A 91 1.23 2.19 -2.12
N LEU A 92 2.32 2.96 -2.08
CA LEU A 92 3.41 2.79 -1.12
C LEU A 92 3.62 4.08 -0.30
N SER A 93 3.92 3.94 1.00
CA SER A 93 4.17 5.05 1.90
C SER A 93 5.01 4.59 3.12
N HIS A 94 5.24 5.47 4.11
CA HIS A 94 6.09 5.14 5.27
C HIS A 94 5.37 5.22 6.61
N ASP A 95 4.27 5.95 6.72
CA ASP A 95 3.62 6.31 8.00
C ASP A 95 4.63 6.81 9.06
N THR A 96 5.61 7.62 8.64
CA THR A 96 6.65 8.16 9.53
C THR A 96 6.06 9.24 10.42
N CYS A 97 5.75 8.91 11.66
CA CYS A 97 5.07 9.79 12.62
C CYS A 97 5.68 9.77 14.03
N LYS A 98 6.58 8.83 14.32
CA LYS A 98 7.19 8.67 15.64
C LYS A 98 8.65 9.12 15.65
N PHE A 99 9.09 9.69 16.75
CA PHE A 99 10.45 10.23 16.94
C PHE A 99 11.57 9.26 16.50
N PRO A 100 11.58 7.97 16.91
CA PRO A 100 12.62 7.03 16.50
C PRO A 100 12.67 6.71 15.00
N GLN A 101 11.64 7.05 14.24
CA GLN A 101 11.56 6.79 12.80
C GLN A 101 12.32 7.82 11.96
N PHE A 102 12.64 9.00 12.53
CA PHE A 102 13.38 10.03 11.81
C PHE A 102 14.88 9.74 11.74
N ARG A 103 15.52 10.07 10.62
CA ARG A 103 16.98 9.86 10.42
C ARG A 103 17.85 10.48 11.50
N ILE A 104 17.48 11.66 11.98
CA ILE A 104 18.21 12.36 13.04
C ILE A 104 18.28 11.55 14.34
N HIS A 105 17.40 10.56 14.51
CA HIS A 105 17.34 9.66 15.66
C HIS A 105 17.73 8.22 15.30
N GLY A 106 18.36 8.02 14.13
CA GLY A 106 18.80 6.70 13.67
C GLY A 106 17.71 5.86 12.97
N GLY A 107 16.54 6.41 12.72
CA GLY A 107 15.46 5.75 12.00
C GLY A 107 15.63 5.77 10.48
N PRO A 108 14.76 5.08 9.73
CA PRO A 108 14.82 5.00 8.27
C PRO A 108 14.51 6.35 7.57
N GLY A 109 13.65 7.15 8.18
CA GLY A 109 13.23 8.47 7.66
C GLY A 109 12.39 8.39 6.38
N PHE A 110 12.01 9.55 5.86
CA PHE A 110 11.15 9.67 4.69
C PHE A 110 11.78 9.21 3.36
N VAL A 111 13.10 9.08 3.31
CA VAL A 111 13.80 8.66 2.08
C VAL A 111 13.91 7.14 1.94
N TYR A 112 13.58 6.38 2.96
CA TYR A 112 13.72 4.91 2.97
C TYR A 112 12.99 4.26 1.79
N LEU A 113 11.79 4.72 1.48
CA LEU A 113 11.03 4.23 0.33
C LEU A 113 11.85 4.33 -0.96
N LEU A 114 12.49 5.49 -1.19
CA LEU A 114 13.25 5.76 -2.41
C LEU A 114 14.64 5.11 -2.41
N GLU A 115 15.32 5.08 -1.26
CA GLU A 115 16.73 4.64 -1.16
C GLU A 115 16.88 3.13 -0.89
N SER A 116 15.82 2.47 -0.39
CA SER A 116 15.89 1.06 0.01
C SER A 116 14.74 0.21 -0.52
N PHE A 117 13.50 0.62 -0.28
CA PHE A 117 12.33 -0.23 -0.59
C PHE A 117 12.10 -0.37 -2.11
N LEU A 118 12.10 0.74 -2.88
CA LEU A 118 11.94 0.68 -4.33
C LEU A 118 13.12 -0.04 -5.02
N PRO A 119 14.40 0.18 -4.65
CA PRO A 119 15.49 -0.65 -5.16
C PRO A 119 15.28 -2.14 -4.89
N ALA A 120 14.83 -2.53 -3.70
CA ALA A 120 14.57 -3.93 -3.37
C ALA A 120 13.41 -4.54 -4.18
N LEU A 121 12.40 -3.73 -4.57
CA LEU A 121 11.37 -4.14 -5.52
C LEU A 121 11.93 -4.28 -6.95
N ALA A 122 12.83 -3.37 -7.36
CA ALA A 122 13.50 -3.45 -8.65
C ALA A 122 14.36 -4.73 -8.79
N GLU A 123 15.03 -5.16 -7.70
CA GLU A 123 15.77 -6.44 -7.64
C GLU A 123 14.85 -7.66 -7.81
N ARG A 124 13.53 -7.50 -7.72
CA ARG A 124 12.52 -8.52 -7.99
C ARG A 124 11.94 -8.44 -9.41
N ASP A 125 12.67 -7.83 -10.32
CA ASP A 125 12.30 -7.65 -11.73
C ASP A 125 10.97 -6.85 -11.92
N ILE A 126 10.62 -5.96 -10.97
CA ILE A 126 9.48 -5.07 -11.15
C ILE A 126 9.93 -3.89 -12.01
N PRO A 127 9.25 -3.61 -13.15
CA PRO A 127 9.61 -2.52 -14.04
C PRO A 127 9.53 -1.15 -13.37
N GLU A 128 10.43 -0.23 -13.72
CA GLU A 128 10.44 1.15 -13.20
C GLU A 128 9.11 1.88 -13.41
N SER A 129 8.43 1.61 -14.53
CA SER A 129 7.10 2.18 -14.80
C SER A 129 6.05 1.75 -13.77
N VAL A 130 6.14 0.53 -13.23
CA VAL A 130 5.26 0.03 -12.18
C VAL A 130 5.62 0.65 -10.83
N LEU A 131 6.93 0.78 -10.52
CA LEU A 131 7.40 1.47 -9.33
C LEU A 131 6.92 2.93 -9.30
N THR A 132 7.02 3.63 -10.44
CA THR A 132 6.49 4.98 -10.62
C THR A 132 4.97 5.02 -10.45
N ALA A 133 4.26 4.04 -11.01
CA ALA A 133 2.81 3.98 -10.84
C ALA A 133 2.40 3.86 -9.37
N MET A 134 3.04 3.00 -8.59
CA MET A 134 2.72 2.79 -7.17
C MET A 134 3.00 4.01 -6.28
N THR A 135 3.96 4.84 -6.66
CA THR A 135 4.39 6.00 -5.86
C THR A 135 3.83 7.35 -6.35
N ASN A 136 3.38 7.43 -7.59
CA ASN A 136 2.93 8.68 -8.20
C ASN A 136 1.55 8.55 -8.88
N ASP A 137 1.41 7.65 -9.88
CA ASP A 137 0.20 7.63 -10.71
C ASP A 137 -1.03 7.08 -9.96
N ASN A 138 -0.85 6.03 -9.15
CA ASN A 138 -1.93 5.44 -8.37
C ASN A 138 -2.43 6.43 -7.29
N PRO A 139 -1.54 7.05 -6.46
CA PRO A 139 -1.96 8.08 -5.52
C PRO A 139 -2.67 9.25 -6.22
N ARG A 140 -2.15 9.70 -7.37
CA ARG A 140 -2.77 10.77 -8.15
C ARG A 140 -4.16 10.39 -8.61
N ARG A 141 -4.35 9.20 -9.21
CA ARG A 141 -5.67 8.72 -9.63
C ARG A 141 -6.64 8.62 -8.46
N TRP A 142 -6.21 8.05 -7.35
CA TRP A 142 -7.02 7.97 -6.14
C TRP A 142 -7.46 9.36 -5.65
N LEU A 143 -6.55 10.33 -5.59
CA LEU A 143 -6.84 11.70 -5.13
C LEU A 143 -7.73 12.49 -6.10
N THR A 144 -7.49 12.38 -7.41
CA THR A 144 -8.17 13.21 -8.43
C THR A 144 -9.36 12.51 -9.08
N GLY A 145 -9.37 11.18 -9.11
CA GLY A 145 -10.34 10.38 -9.86
C GLY A 145 -10.09 10.34 -11.37
N GLN A 146 -8.84 10.66 -11.78
CA GLN A 146 -8.45 10.73 -13.21
C GLN A 146 -7.17 9.92 -13.45
#